data_c7d2b027a004786b3012243f4e61c86a
#
_entry.id   c7d2b027a004786b3012243f4e61c86a
#
_cell.length_a   1.000
_cell.length_b   1.000
_cell.length_c   1.000
_cell.angle_alpha   90.00
_cell.angle_beta   90.00
_cell.angle_gamma   90.00
#
_symmetry.space_group_name_H-M   'P 1'
#
loop_
_entity.id
_entity.type
_entity.pdbx_description
1 polymer ?
#
loop_
_entity_poly.entity_id
_entity_poly.type
_entity_poly.pdbx_seq_one_letter_code
_entity_poly.pdbx_strand_id
1 'polypeptide(L)'
;MSGRLADLSGPEVADSLTSDSVIVLPVGAIEQHGPHLPMSVDTVIADEVASALLKAVGDDIDLWLLPTLAVSKSNEHVWSPGTLSLSTETLLRVLDDLAACVAATPARRLVFLNGHGGNSSLLTTACRDLRVAHGLLTFLVHPFVPPASGGPVSYTHLTLPTKRIV
;
A
#
# COMPACT_ATOMS: atom_id res chain seq x y z
N MET A 1 -12.95 13.88 -11.06
CA MET A 1 -13.41 12.46 -11.10
C MET A 1 -12.54 11.61 -10.18
N SER A 2 -13.08 10.51 -9.68
CA SER A 2 -12.34 9.59 -8.81
C SER A 2 -12.87 8.16 -9.00
N GLY A 3 -12.03 7.14 -8.80
CA GLY A 3 -12.45 5.76 -9.01
C GLY A 3 -11.33 4.73 -8.85
N ARG A 4 -11.62 3.50 -9.29
CA ARG A 4 -10.63 2.43 -9.39
C ARG A 4 -10.19 2.32 -10.84
N LEU A 5 -8.89 2.46 -11.11
CA LEU A 5 -8.37 2.40 -12.49
C LEU A 5 -8.63 1.06 -13.16
N ALA A 6 -8.66 -0.02 -12.39
CA ALA A 6 -8.90 -1.36 -12.93
C ALA A 6 -10.34 -1.57 -13.46
N ASP A 7 -11.28 -0.69 -13.11
CA ASP A 7 -12.67 -0.76 -13.56
C ASP A 7 -12.89 -0.04 -14.90
N LEU A 8 -11.87 0.69 -15.38
CA LEU A 8 -11.92 1.45 -16.62
C LEU A 8 -11.28 0.68 -17.79
N SER A 9 -11.78 0.94 -18.98
CA SER A 9 -11.10 0.56 -20.22
C SER A 9 -9.87 1.45 -20.50
N GLY A 10 -8.95 1.00 -21.33
CA GLY A 10 -7.77 1.79 -21.68
C GLY A 10 -8.05 3.19 -22.21
N PRO A 11 -9.01 3.39 -23.14
CA PRO A 11 -9.43 4.72 -23.57
C PRO A 11 -9.97 5.59 -22.44
N GLU A 12 -10.81 5.04 -21.54
CA GLU A 12 -11.34 5.77 -20.40
C GLU A 12 -10.24 6.22 -19.42
N VAL A 13 -9.22 5.38 -19.19
CA VAL A 13 -8.04 5.78 -18.41
C VAL A 13 -7.31 6.95 -19.05
N ALA A 14 -7.09 6.88 -20.38
CA ALA A 14 -6.42 7.95 -21.12
C ALA A 14 -7.17 9.29 -21.04
N ASP A 15 -8.50 9.24 -21.08
CA ASP A 15 -9.35 10.44 -21.04
C ASP A 15 -9.57 10.98 -19.62
N SER A 16 -9.40 10.13 -18.59
CA SER A 16 -9.69 10.49 -17.18
C SER A 16 -8.50 11.06 -16.44
N LEU A 17 -7.27 10.60 -16.75
CA LEU A 17 -6.09 10.99 -15.99
C LEU A 17 -5.49 12.32 -16.49
N THR A 18 -5.12 13.14 -15.53
CA THR A 18 -4.46 14.44 -15.74
C THR A 18 -3.16 14.55 -14.95
N SER A 19 -2.41 15.63 -15.12
CA SER A 19 -1.22 15.92 -14.27
C SER A 19 -1.58 16.15 -12.80
N ASP A 20 -2.84 16.44 -12.51
CA ASP A 20 -3.33 16.67 -11.14
C ASP A 20 -3.87 15.40 -10.48
N SER A 21 -4.07 14.35 -11.25
CA SER A 21 -4.53 13.06 -10.73
C SER A 21 -3.57 12.50 -9.67
N VAL A 22 -4.16 12.00 -8.59
CA VAL A 22 -3.48 11.32 -7.49
C VAL A 22 -3.72 9.82 -7.63
N ILE A 23 -2.67 9.07 -7.87
CA ILE A 23 -2.73 7.60 -7.95
C ILE A 23 -2.37 7.03 -6.59
N VAL A 24 -3.22 6.18 -6.03
CA VAL A 24 -3.01 5.52 -4.74
C VAL A 24 -2.80 4.03 -4.97
N LEU A 25 -1.66 3.52 -4.51
CA LEU A 25 -1.38 2.09 -4.42
C LEU A 25 -1.53 1.64 -2.97
N PRO A 26 -2.59 0.91 -2.63
CA PRO A 26 -2.68 0.25 -1.33
C PRO A 26 -1.68 -0.91 -1.27
N VAL A 27 -0.94 -1.02 -0.17
CA VAL A 27 0.08 -2.06 0.05
C VAL A 27 -0.20 -2.75 1.37
N GLY A 28 -0.50 -4.05 1.31
CA GLY A 28 -0.75 -4.89 2.47
C GLY A 28 0.35 -5.90 2.72
N ALA A 29 -0.01 -6.97 3.40
CA ALA A 29 0.79 -8.18 3.57
C ALA A 29 -0.12 -9.40 3.80
N ILE A 30 0.43 -10.59 3.62
CA ILE A 30 -0.20 -11.87 4.01
C ILE A 30 0.72 -12.52 5.04
N GLU A 31 0.36 -12.36 6.31
CA GLU A 31 1.19 -12.80 7.44
C GLU A 31 0.36 -13.16 8.67
N GLN A 32 0.97 -13.84 9.62
CA GLN A 32 0.30 -14.22 10.86
C GLN A 32 -0.05 -12.98 11.73
N HIS A 33 -1.25 -12.99 12.29
CA HIS A 33 -1.76 -11.97 13.24
C HIS A 33 -2.31 -12.61 14.51
N GLY A 34 -1.66 -13.66 14.99
CA GLY A 34 -2.12 -14.44 16.13
C GLY A 34 -3.27 -15.42 15.79
N PRO A 35 -3.83 -16.11 16.80
CA PRO A 35 -4.80 -17.19 16.56
C PRO A 35 -6.21 -16.73 16.20
N HIS A 36 -6.49 -15.44 16.25
CA HIS A 36 -7.85 -14.89 16.17
C HIS A 36 -8.08 -13.98 14.94
N LEU A 37 -7.03 -13.66 14.21
CA LEU A 37 -7.12 -12.82 13.01
C LEU A 37 -6.65 -13.59 11.78
N PRO A 38 -7.22 -13.31 10.59
CA PRO A 38 -6.79 -13.92 9.35
C PRO A 38 -5.43 -13.39 8.89
N MET A 39 -4.76 -14.14 8.04
CA MET A 39 -3.47 -13.77 7.45
C MET A 39 -3.53 -12.48 6.61
N SER A 40 -4.71 -12.09 6.14
CA SER A 40 -4.94 -10.97 5.23
C SER A 40 -5.23 -9.63 5.92
N VAL A 41 -5.06 -9.52 7.23
CA VAL A 41 -5.44 -8.31 8.00
C VAL A 41 -4.87 -7.04 7.37
N ASP A 42 -3.58 -7.00 7.08
CA ASP A 42 -2.92 -5.81 6.54
C ASP A 42 -3.42 -5.45 5.14
N THR A 43 -3.71 -6.48 4.33
CA THR A 43 -4.29 -6.28 2.99
C THR A 43 -5.71 -5.72 3.08
N VAL A 44 -6.53 -6.27 3.99
CA VAL A 44 -7.90 -5.78 4.22
C VAL A 44 -7.87 -4.34 4.73
N ILE A 45 -7.00 -4.02 5.69
CA ILE A 45 -6.86 -2.65 6.18
C ILE A 45 -6.47 -1.69 5.05
N ALA A 46 -5.48 -2.04 4.24
CA ALA A 46 -5.04 -1.19 3.13
C ALA A 46 -6.18 -0.95 2.12
N ASP A 47 -6.91 -1.99 1.72
CA ASP A 47 -8.00 -1.90 0.74
C ASP A 47 -9.21 -1.13 1.28
N GLU A 48 -9.63 -1.42 2.50
CA GLU A 48 -10.79 -0.77 3.12
C GLU A 48 -10.53 0.71 3.39
N VAL A 49 -9.32 1.08 3.87
CA VAL A 49 -8.95 2.48 4.06
C VAL A 49 -8.87 3.21 2.72
N ALA A 50 -8.31 2.59 1.67
CA ALA A 50 -8.30 3.17 0.33
C ALA A 50 -9.74 3.38 -0.20
N SER A 51 -10.62 2.40 0.00
CA SER A 51 -12.02 2.48 -0.39
C SER A 51 -12.78 3.57 0.39
N ALA A 52 -12.50 3.71 1.68
CA ALA A 52 -13.08 4.77 2.52
C ALA A 52 -12.55 6.15 2.10
N LEU A 53 -11.26 6.26 1.78
CA LEU A 53 -10.66 7.48 1.26
C LEU A 53 -11.35 7.92 -0.04
N LEU A 54 -11.51 7.00 -0.99
CA LEU A 54 -12.18 7.30 -2.26
C LEU A 54 -13.61 7.83 -2.05
N LYS A 55 -14.36 7.25 -1.11
CA LYS A 55 -15.70 7.73 -0.75
C LYS A 55 -15.67 9.10 -0.07
N ALA A 56 -14.67 9.34 0.77
CA ALA A 56 -14.55 10.58 1.55
C ALA A 56 -14.15 11.78 0.69
N VAL A 57 -13.26 11.59 -0.29
CA VAL A 57 -12.83 12.69 -1.17
C VAL A 57 -13.86 13.00 -2.26
N GLY A 58 -14.71 12.03 -2.62
CA GLY A 58 -15.72 12.21 -3.66
C GLY A 58 -15.11 12.78 -4.95
N ASP A 59 -15.69 13.87 -5.44
CA ASP A 59 -15.20 14.59 -6.63
C ASP A 59 -14.28 15.78 -6.29
N ASP A 60 -13.99 16.04 -5.01
CA ASP A 60 -13.15 17.16 -4.59
C ASP A 60 -11.68 16.96 -4.98
N ILE A 61 -11.24 15.70 -5.07
CA ILE A 61 -9.88 15.34 -5.45
C ILE A 61 -9.96 14.33 -6.60
N ASP A 62 -9.17 14.56 -7.64
CA ASP A 62 -8.99 13.62 -8.76
C ASP A 62 -8.10 12.44 -8.30
N LEU A 63 -8.73 11.45 -7.65
CA LEU A 63 -8.07 10.34 -6.96
C LEU A 63 -8.44 9.00 -7.57
N TRP A 64 -7.42 8.20 -7.88
CA TRP A 64 -7.55 6.91 -8.53
C TRP A 64 -6.83 5.82 -7.77
N LEU A 65 -7.53 4.71 -7.51
CA LEU A 65 -6.96 3.56 -6.83
C LEU A 65 -6.41 2.54 -7.82
N LEU A 66 -5.19 2.10 -7.60
CA LEU A 66 -4.66 0.87 -8.17
C LEU A 66 -5.18 -0.35 -7.39
N PRO A 67 -5.14 -1.56 -7.98
CA PRO A 67 -5.37 -2.78 -7.23
C PRO A 67 -4.42 -2.91 -6.04
N THR A 68 -4.93 -3.40 -4.92
CA THR A 68 -4.14 -3.58 -3.70
C THR A 68 -3.01 -4.59 -3.92
N LEU A 69 -1.77 -4.21 -3.61
CA LEU A 69 -0.63 -5.10 -3.58
C LEU A 69 -0.70 -5.93 -2.29
N ALA A 70 -1.30 -7.12 -2.38
CA ALA A 70 -1.59 -7.97 -1.23
C ALA A 70 -0.36 -8.67 -0.67
N VAL A 71 0.63 -9.01 -1.51
CA VAL A 71 1.86 -9.70 -1.10
C VAL A 71 3.02 -8.73 -1.17
N SER A 72 3.67 -8.51 -0.04
CA SER A 72 4.80 -7.59 0.10
C SER A 72 5.92 -8.20 0.93
N LYS A 73 6.66 -7.40 1.69
CA LYS A 73 7.76 -7.88 2.50
C LYS A 73 7.28 -8.22 3.91
N SER A 74 7.32 -9.51 4.26
CA SER A 74 6.96 -10.03 5.58
C SER A 74 7.94 -11.13 6.03
N ASN A 75 9.23 -10.92 5.81
CA ASN A 75 10.27 -11.90 6.13
C ASN A 75 10.42 -12.17 7.63
N GLU A 76 9.99 -11.27 8.49
CA GLU A 76 9.94 -11.43 9.95
C GLU A 76 8.94 -12.50 10.40
N HIS A 77 7.96 -12.83 9.55
CA HIS A 77 6.91 -13.79 9.84
C HIS A 77 6.97 -15.09 9.01
N VAL A 78 8.02 -15.32 8.22
CA VAL A 78 8.14 -16.53 7.37
C VAL A 78 8.24 -17.83 8.16
N TRP A 79 8.50 -17.75 9.45
CA TRP A 79 8.43 -18.89 10.36
C TRP A 79 7.00 -19.46 10.53
N SER A 80 5.98 -18.66 10.23
CA SER A 80 4.57 -19.05 10.31
C SER A 80 4.08 -19.59 8.97
N PRO A 81 3.53 -20.81 8.91
CA PRO A 81 2.96 -21.35 7.68
C PRO A 81 1.88 -20.45 7.11
N GLY A 82 1.89 -20.26 5.79
CA GLY A 82 0.93 -19.41 5.08
C GLY A 82 1.37 -17.96 4.89
N THR A 83 2.46 -17.51 5.54
CA THR A 83 3.04 -16.20 5.27
C THR A 83 3.60 -16.16 3.84
N LEU A 84 3.24 -15.12 3.10
CA LEU A 84 3.77 -14.84 1.77
C LEU A 84 4.66 -13.61 1.83
N SER A 85 5.94 -13.78 1.50
CA SER A 85 6.89 -12.68 1.57
C SER A 85 7.70 -12.56 0.29
N LEU A 86 7.79 -11.37 -0.24
CA LEU A 86 8.74 -11.02 -1.29
C LEU A 86 10.11 -10.67 -0.68
N SER A 87 11.17 -10.93 -1.42
CA SER A 87 12.47 -10.36 -1.06
C SER A 87 12.46 -8.84 -1.21
N THR A 88 13.37 -8.16 -0.54
CA THR A 88 13.56 -6.72 -0.68
C THR A 88 13.77 -6.31 -2.15
N GLU A 89 14.63 -7.03 -2.85
CA GLU A 89 14.91 -6.76 -4.27
C GLU A 89 13.68 -6.95 -5.13
N THR A 90 12.93 -8.03 -4.95
CA THR A 90 11.71 -8.31 -5.73
C THR A 90 10.68 -7.22 -5.50
N LEU A 91 10.43 -6.84 -4.24
CA LEU A 91 9.44 -5.80 -3.96
C LEU A 91 9.86 -4.44 -4.54
N LEU A 92 11.14 -4.06 -4.44
CA LEU A 92 11.62 -2.81 -5.05
C LEU A 92 11.42 -2.82 -6.57
N ARG A 93 11.67 -3.94 -7.26
CA ARG A 93 11.41 -4.06 -8.70
C ARG A 93 9.94 -3.96 -9.04
N VAL A 94 9.06 -4.62 -8.27
CA VAL A 94 7.60 -4.49 -8.46
C VAL A 94 7.15 -3.03 -8.33
N LEU A 95 7.65 -2.32 -7.31
CA LEU A 95 7.31 -0.91 -7.10
C LEU A 95 7.85 -0.02 -8.23
N ASP A 96 9.05 -0.30 -8.73
CA ASP A 96 9.67 0.41 -9.85
C ASP A 96 8.86 0.23 -11.15
N ASP A 97 8.51 -1.01 -11.48
CA ASP A 97 7.68 -1.33 -12.65
C ASP A 97 6.31 -0.65 -12.59
N LEU A 98 5.65 -0.69 -11.42
CA LEU A 98 4.35 -0.02 -11.24
C LEU A 98 4.49 1.50 -11.33
N ALA A 99 5.54 2.08 -10.75
CA ALA A 99 5.80 3.51 -10.85
C ALA A 99 6.11 3.94 -12.30
N ALA A 100 6.85 3.14 -13.06
CA ALA A 100 7.07 3.36 -14.48
C ALA A 100 5.75 3.38 -15.27
N CYS A 101 4.84 2.44 -14.97
CA CYS A 101 3.50 2.41 -15.59
C CYS A 101 2.69 3.67 -15.23
N VAL A 102 2.74 4.14 -13.99
CA VAL A 102 2.09 5.41 -13.59
C VAL A 102 2.72 6.58 -14.31
N ALA A 103 4.04 6.65 -14.38
CA ALA A 103 4.77 7.74 -15.06
C ALA A 103 4.52 7.80 -16.58
N ALA A 104 4.13 6.68 -17.19
CA ALA A 104 3.71 6.63 -18.59
C ALA A 104 2.33 7.27 -18.85
N THR A 105 1.55 7.54 -17.80
CA THR A 105 0.29 8.30 -17.87
C THR A 105 0.54 9.80 -17.66
N PRO A 106 -0.48 10.67 -17.82
CA PRO A 106 -0.37 12.09 -17.42
C PRO A 106 -0.16 12.30 -15.92
N ALA A 107 -0.58 11.36 -15.05
CA ALA A 107 -0.49 11.50 -13.59
C ALA A 107 0.96 11.65 -13.10
N ARG A 108 1.15 12.48 -12.08
CA ARG A 108 2.49 12.76 -11.52
C ARG A 108 2.55 12.55 -10.00
N ARG A 109 1.47 12.14 -9.36
CA ARG A 109 1.41 11.91 -7.92
C ARG A 109 1.10 10.45 -7.63
N LEU A 110 2.01 9.76 -6.92
CA LEU A 110 1.85 8.38 -6.49
C LEU A 110 1.92 8.29 -4.97
N VAL A 111 0.88 7.78 -4.36
CA VAL A 111 0.74 7.59 -2.92
C VAL A 111 0.78 6.10 -2.61
N PHE A 112 1.70 5.67 -1.78
CA PHE A 112 1.68 4.34 -1.15
C PHE A 112 0.87 4.43 0.14
N LEU A 113 -0.27 3.75 0.18
CA LEU A 113 -1.09 3.60 1.37
C LEU A 113 -0.72 2.27 2.04
N ASN A 114 0.15 2.33 3.03
CA ASN A 114 0.78 1.15 3.62
C ASN A 114 0.04 0.61 4.82
N GLY A 115 -0.62 -0.53 4.69
CA GLY A 115 -1.31 -1.25 5.77
C GLY A 115 -0.41 -2.15 6.62
N HIS A 116 0.89 -2.32 6.25
CA HIS A 116 1.80 -3.25 6.92
C HIS A 116 3.07 -2.56 7.43
N GLY A 117 3.33 -2.64 8.72
CA GLY A 117 4.49 -1.99 9.36
C GLY A 117 5.84 -2.41 8.81
N GLY A 118 6.00 -3.69 8.45
CA GLY A 118 7.24 -4.26 7.90
C GLY A 118 7.69 -3.64 6.56
N ASN A 119 6.78 -3.02 5.82
CA ASN A 119 7.09 -2.33 4.57
C ASN A 119 7.68 -0.93 4.76
N SER A 120 7.52 -0.31 5.92
CA SER A 120 7.71 1.14 6.13
C SER A 120 9.09 1.65 5.69
N SER A 121 10.16 0.99 6.11
CA SER A 121 11.53 1.38 5.77
C SER A 121 11.82 1.25 4.27
N LEU A 122 11.34 0.16 3.66
CA LEU A 122 11.51 -0.10 2.24
C LEU A 122 10.74 0.93 1.40
N LEU A 123 9.47 1.18 1.71
CA LEU A 123 8.64 2.16 1.01
C LEU A 123 9.18 3.58 1.16
N THR A 124 9.75 3.93 2.32
CA THR A 124 10.41 5.23 2.53
C THR A 124 11.59 5.42 1.58
N THR A 125 12.40 4.38 1.41
CA THR A 125 13.52 4.39 0.46
C THR A 125 13.00 4.45 -0.97
N ALA A 126 12.08 3.55 -1.33
CA ALA A 126 11.48 3.49 -2.66
C ALA A 126 10.88 4.84 -3.09
N CYS A 127 10.17 5.55 -2.21
CA CYS A 127 9.64 6.88 -2.52
C CYS A 127 10.71 7.85 -3.04
N ARG A 128 11.92 7.83 -2.48
CA ARG A 128 13.02 8.70 -2.92
C ARG A 128 13.56 8.29 -4.29
N ASP A 129 13.79 7.00 -4.45
CA ASP A 129 14.38 6.46 -5.68
C ASP A 129 13.42 6.64 -6.87
N LEU A 130 12.13 6.38 -6.67
CA LEU A 130 11.10 6.53 -7.70
C LEU A 130 10.86 7.99 -8.12
N ARG A 131 11.05 8.96 -7.21
CA ARG A 131 11.04 10.39 -7.59
C ARG A 131 12.13 10.71 -8.60
N VAL A 132 13.31 10.18 -8.36
CA VAL A 132 14.48 10.44 -9.23
C VAL A 132 14.35 9.67 -10.54
N ALA A 133 13.96 8.40 -10.47
CA ALA A 133 13.90 7.52 -11.63
C ALA A 133 12.78 7.91 -12.61
N HIS A 134 11.60 8.28 -12.09
CA HIS A 134 10.39 8.45 -12.90
C HIS A 134 9.80 9.87 -12.89
N GLY A 135 10.38 10.81 -12.15
CA GLY A 135 9.88 12.19 -12.08
C GLY A 135 8.51 12.31 -11.39
N LEU A 136 8.13 11.33 -10.57
CA LEU A 136 6.88 11.32 -9.81
C LEU A 136 7.03 12.06 -8.48
N LEU A 137 5.95 12.67 -8.01
CA LEU A 137 5.79 13.08 -6.62
C LEU A 137 5.26 11.88 -5.83
N THR A 138 6.10 11.26 -5.03
CA THR A 138 5.74 10.06 -4.26
C THR A 138 5.51 10.39 -2.79
N PHE A 139 4.52 9.74 -2.19
CA PHE A 139 4.14 9.91 -0.79
C PHE A 139 3.94 8.55 -0.15
N LEU A 140 4.26 8.45 1.14
CA LEU A 140 3.98 7.28 1.97
C LEU A 140 3.00 7.69 3.06
N VAL A 141 1.89 6.98 3.15
CA VAL A 141 0.83 7.20 4.15
C VAL A 141 0.60 5.90 4.90
N HIS A 142 0.52 5.99 6.22
CA HIS A 142 0.10 4.89 7.07
C HIS A 142 -1.31 5.18 7.60
N PRO A 143 -2.26 4.25 7.49
CA PRO A 143 -3.60 4.39 8.06
C PRO A 143 -3.52 4.21 9.59
N PHE A 144 -3.06 5.24 10.27
CA PHE A 144 -2.95 5.23 11.73
C PHE A 144 -4.10 6.02 12.35
N VAL A 145 -4.97 5.33 13.08
CA VAL A 145 -5.97 5.96 13.93
C VAL A 145 -5.46 5.91 15.36
N PRO A 146 -5.28 7.06 16.03
CA PRO A 146 -4.84 7.08 17.43
C PRO A 146 -5.78 6.28 18.33
N PRO A 147 -5.29 5.55 19.34
CA PRO A 147 -6.11 4.80 20.27
C PRO A 147 -7.20 5.64 20.94
N ALA A 148 -6.91 6.91 21.25
CA ALA A 148 -7.86 7.85 21.83
C ALA A 148 -9.07 8.15 20.91
N SER A 149 -8.95 7.87 19.60
CA SER A 149 -10.02 8.04 18.61
C SER A 149 -10.67 6.71 18.23
N GLY A 150 -10.48 5.65 19.01
CA GLY A 150 -11.01 4.31 18.75
C GLY A 150 -10.18 3.53 17.75
N GLY A 151 -8.98 3.98 17.43
CA GLY A 151 -8.04 3.23 16.61
C GLY A 151 -7.57 1.96 17.31
N PRO A 152 -7.07 0.98 16.55
CA PRO A 152 -6.53 -0.22 17.14
C PRO A 152 -5.39 0.17 18.08
N VAL A 153 -5.51 -0.22 19.32
CA VAL A 153 -4.33 -0.29 20.17
C VAL A 153 -3.33 -1.16 19.44
N SER A 154 -2.06 -0.79 19.43
CA SER A 154 -0.98 -1.46 18.71
C SER A 154 -0.69 -2.90 19.17
N TYR A 155 -1.75 -3.68 19.38
CA TYR A 155 -1.72 -5.03 19.91
C TYR A 155 -1.73 -6.10 18.82
N THR A 156 -1.87 -5.74 17.56
CA THR A 156 -1.84 -6.71 16.49
C THR A 156 -0.49 -7.44 16.38
N HIS A 157 0.58 -6.81 16.86
CA HIS A 157 1.91 -7.40 16.96
C HIS A 157 2.40 -7.60 18.39
N LEU A 158 1.52 -7.50 19.37
CA LEU A 158 1.87 -7.36 20.77
C LEU A 158 2.20 -8.64 21.49
N THR A 159 2.19 -9.74 20.86
CA THR A 159 2.44 -10.96 21.61
C THR A 159 3.32 -11.93 20.90
N LEU A 160 4.30 -11.43 20.30
CA LEU A 160 5.45 -12.29 20.21
C LEU A 160 6.30 -11.98 21.41
N PRO A 161 6.26 -12.83 22.45
CA PRO A 161 7.45 -12.93 23.23
C PRO A 161 8.50 -13.30 22.22
N THR A 162 9.36 -12.39 21.94
CA THR A 162 10.67 -12.65 21.38
C THR A 162 11.46 -13.50 22.39
N LYS A 163 10.93 -14.62 22.74
CA LYS A 163 11.70 -15.75 23.18
C LYS A 163 12.20 -16.43 21.92
N ARG A 164 13.07 -15.77 21.28
CA ARG A 164 14.09 -16.45 20.58
C ARG A 164 14.91 -17.18 21.61
N ILE A 165 14.59 -18.42 21.79
CA ILE A 165 15.47 -19.36 22.43
C ILE A 165 16.60 -19.59 21.44
N VAL A 166 17.78 -19.29 21.87
CA VAL A 166 19.06 -19.64 21.27
C VAL A 166 19.11 -21.12 21.02
#